data_1ace055069ed01b23070039d558381eb
#
_entry.id   1ace055069ed01b23070039d558381eb
#
_cell.length_a   1.000
_cell.length_b   1.000
_cell.length_c   1.000
_cell.angle_alpha   90.00
_cell.angle_beta   90.00
_cell.angle_gamma   90.00
#
_symmetry.space_group_name_H-M   'P 1'
#
loop_
_entity.id
_entity.type
_entity.pdbx_description
1 polymer ?
#
loop_
_entity_poly.entity_id
_entity_poly.type
_entity_poly.pdbx_seq_one_letter_code
_entity_poly.pdbx_strand_id
1 'polypeptide(L)'
;GALVNAGFILAAADPVPAAGLRFLTGLCLAGIYPLGMKMVIAWTPSHAGAALAWLVGMLTLGTATPHLLRGLTLGLPWEWALLGASALAMTGSALVWRLGDGPHLPPTAGPIALRGGLEALRIPGFRAAAGGYFGHMWELYAIWMLVPLLVARELTRLDGGQGLAPLLAWLIIGIGLVGCVIGGRISRD
;
A
#
# COMPACT_ATOMS: atom_id res chain seq x y z
N GLY A 1 8.95 -9.43 2.00
CA GLY A 1 8.88 -7.98 1.82
C GLY A 1 9.62 -7.24 2.93
N ALA A 2 9.23 -7.36 4.19
CA ALA A 2 9.78 -6.58 5.32
C ALA A 2 11.30 -6.69 5.47
N LEU A 3 11.86 -7.89 5.41
CA LEU A 3 13.31 -8.13 5.50
C LEU A 3 14.06 -7.53 4.31
N VAL A 4 13.51 -7.66 3.10
CA VAL A 4 14.08 -7.07 1.89
C VAL A 4 14.07 -5.54 1.97
N ASN A 5 12.96 -4.96 2.49
CA ASN A 5 12.86 -3.53 2.72
C ASN A 5 13.89 -3.04 3.75
N ALA A 6 14.07 -3.74 4.87
CA ALA A 6 15.10 -3.40 5.85
C ALA A 6 16.52 -3.53 5.27
N GLY A 7 16.77 -4.58 4.47
CA GLY A 7 18.04 -4.80 3.79
C GLY A 7 18.45 -3.67 2.83
N PHE A 8 17.51 -2.85 2.37
CA PHE A 8 17.79 -1.68 1.54
C PHE A 8 18.78 -0.71 2.19
N ILE A 9 18.81 -0.62 3.52
CA ILE A 9 19.74 0.24 4.26
C ILE A 9 21.18 -0.11 3.91
N LEU A 10 21.49 -1.40 3.79
CA LEU A 10 22.84 -1.89 3.51
C LEU A 10 23.30 -1.58 2.07
N ALA A 11 22.35 -1.37 1.18
CA ALA A 11 22.60 -1.15 -0.24
C ALA A 11 22.34 0.30 -0.69
N ALA A 12 21.93 1.17 0.22
CA ALA A 12 21.47 2.53 -0.13
C ALA A 12 22.56 3.40 -0.76
N ALA A 13 23.84 3.09 -0.53
CA ALA A 13 24.97 3.82 -1.10
C ALA A 13 25.24 3.47 -2.57
N ASP A 14 24.81 2.30 -3.04
CA ASP A 14 25.03 1.83 -4.42
C ASP A 14 23.67 1.72 -5.14
N PRO A 15 23.47 2.48 -6.24
CA PRO A 15 22.19 2.51 -6.94
C PRO A 15 21.76 1.16 -7.54
N VAL A 16 22.68 0.29 -7.93
CA VAL A 16 22.34 -0.98 -8.56
C VAL A 16 21.74 -1.99 -7.57
N PRO A 17 22.39 -2.34 -6.45
CA PRO A 17 21.78 -3.21 -5.45
C PRO A 17 20.59 -2.54 -4.77
N ALA A 18 20.57 -1.22 -4.59
CA ALA A 18 19.43 -0.49 -4.07
C ALA A 18 18.19 -0.67 -4.96
N ALA A 19 18.33 -0.49 -6.28
CA ALA A 19 17.25 -0.73 -7.24
C ALA A 19 16.79 -2.20 -7.22
N GLY A 20 17.72 -3.15 -7.14
CA GLY A 20 17.41 -4.58 -7.02
C GLY A 20 16.57 -4.90 -5.80
N LEU A 21 16.91 -4.36 -4.62
CA LEU A 21 16.14 -4.56 -3.40
C LEU A 21 14.76 -3.87 -3.46
N ARG A 22 14.64 -2.70 -4.10
CA ARG A 22 13.34 -2.07 -4.35
C ARG A 22 12.47 -2.90 -5.28
N PHE A 23 13.04 -3.44 -6.34
CA PHE A 23 12.34 -4.35 -7.24
C PHE A 23 11.84 -5.61 -6.50
N LEU A 24 12.70 -6.25 -5.70
CA LEU A 24 12.32 -7.41 -4.89
C LEU A 24 11.25 -7.07 -3.86
N THR A 25 11.32 -5.90 -3.22
CA THR A 25 10.28 -5.42 -2.30
C THR A 25 8.95 -5.27 -3.04
N GLY A 26 8.96 -4.66 -4.23
CA GLY A 26 7.77 -4.51 -5.07
C GLY A 26 7.18 -5.86 -5.49
N LEU A 27 8.01 -6.81 -5.87
CA LEU A 27 7.60 -8.17 -6.22
C LEU A 27 6.91 -8.88 -5.04
N CYS A 28 7.47 -8.75 -3.82
CA CYS A 28 6.82 -9.28 -2.61
C CYS A 28 5.47 -8.60 -2.33
N LEU A 29 5.36 -7.29 -2.58
CA LEU A 29 4.12 -6.54 -2.35
C LEU A 29 3.02 -6.88 -3.36
N ALA A 30 3.37 -7.20 -4.60
CA ALA A 30 2.42 -7.51 -5.66
C ALA A 30 1.46 -8.66 -5.32
N GLY A 31 1.91 -9.65 -4.54
CA GLY A 31 1.09 -10.77 -4.09
C GLY A 31 0.21 -10.46 -2.88
N ILE A 32 0.51 -9.41 -2.11
CA ILE A 32 -0.15 -9.16 -0.82
C ILE A 32 -1.59 -8.69 -1.01
N TYR A 33 -1.82 -7.75 -1.92
CA TYR A 33 -3.13 -7.12 -2.07
C TYR A 33 -4.22 -8.09 -2.58
N PRO A 34 -4.02 -8.88 -3.64
CA PRO A 34 -5.01 -9.86 -4.09
C PRO A 34 -5.31 -10.94 -3.04
N LEU A 35 -4.28 -11.42 -2.34
CA LEU A 35 -4.45 -12.39 -1.26
C LEU A 35 -5.19 -11.78 -0.08
N GLY A 36 -4.86 -10.55 0.30
CA GLY A 36 -5.54 -9.81 1.36
C GLY A 36 -7.03 -9.64 1.08
N MET A 37 -7.40 -9.24 -0.15
CA MET A 37 -8.81 -9.15 -0.54
C MET A 37 -9.53 -10.49 -0.43
N LYS A 38 -8.92 -11.57 -0.92
CA LYS A 38 -9.47 -12.92 -0.84
C LYS A 38 -9.68 -13.37 0.61
N MET A 39 -8.71 -13.12 1.48
CA MET A 39 -8.81 -13.46 2.91
C MET A 39 -9.91 -12.66 3.60
N VAL A 40 -9.97 -11.35 3.38
CA VAL A 40 -11.01 -10.49 3.98
C VAL A 40 -12.41 -10.96 3.60
N ILE A 41 -12.64 -11.30 2.34
CA ILE A 41 -13.93 -11.84 1.87
C ILE A 41 -14.21 -13.20 2.52
N ALA A 42 -13.19 -14.05 2.68
CA ALA A 42 -13.35 -15.36 3.32
C ALA A 42 -13.72 -15.27 4.82
N TRP A 43 -13.33 -14.20 5.49
CA TRP A 43 -13.73 -13.95 6.88
C TRP A 43 -15.09 -13.25 7.00
N THR A 44 -15.50 -12.45 6.03
CA THR A 44 -16.68 -11.59 6.12
C THR A 44 -17.55 -11.64 4.85
N PRO A 45 -18.05 -12.81 4.42
CA PRO A 45 -18.74 -12.93 3.14
C PRO A 45 -20.03 -12.09 3.07
N SER A 46 -20.77 -11.96 4.18
CA SER A 46 -22.00 -11.16 4.25
C SER A 46 -21.77 -9.64 4.23
N HIS A 47 -20.56 -9.19 4.52
CA HIS A 47 -20.20 -7.77 4.58
C HIS A 47 -18.95 -7.46 3.73
N ALA A 48 -18.75 -8.21 2.67
CA ALA A 48 -17.53 -8.15 1.83
C ALA A 48 -17.23 -6.73 1.32
N GLY A 49 -18.25 -5.99 0.86
CA GLY A 49 -18.08 -4.62 0.37
C GLY A 49 -17.54 -3.65 1.43
N ALA A 50 -18.07 -3.72 2.67
CA ALA A 50 -17.55 -2.87 3.75
C ALA A 50 -16.14 -3.27 4.17
N ALA A 51 -15.89 -4.57 4.26
CA ALA A 51 -14.58 -5.08 4.63
C ALA A 51 -13.52 -4.70 3.60
N LEU A 52 -13.86 -4.76 2.30
CA LEU A 52 -12.99 -4.27 1.23
C LEU A 52 -12.78 -2.76 1.27
N ALA A 53 -13.80 -1.97 1.57
CA ALA A 53 -13.66 -0.52 1.75
C ALA A 53 -12.69 -0.17 2.89
N TRP A 54 -12.78 -0.89 4.02
CA TRP A 54 -11.82 -0.79 5.11
C TRP A 54 -10.42 -1.22 4.69
N LEU A 55 -10.28 -2.32 3.94
CA LEU A 55 -8.98 -2.79 3.45
C LEU A 55 -8.30 -1.73 2.57
N VAL A 56 -9.04 -1.13 1.62
CA VAL A 56 -8.53 -0.07 0.74
C VAL A 56 -8.20 1.19 1.53
N GLY A 57 -9.05 1.57 2.47
CA GLY A 57 -8.79 2.70 3.35
C GLY A 57 -7.54 2.51 4.20
N MET A 58 -7.34 1.31 4.77
CA MET A 58 -6.13 0.96 5.52
C MET A 58 -4.89 0.89 4.62
N LEU A 59 -5.02 0.52 3.35
CA LEU A 59 -3.93 0.62 2.37
C LEU A 59 -3.50 2.09 2.21
N THR A 60 -4.47 3.00 2.06
CA THR A 60 -4.19 4.45 1.94
C THR A 60 -3.49 4.99 3.20
N LEU A 61 -3.96 4.63 4.39
CA LEU A 61 -3.31 4.99 5.64
C LEU A 61 -1.89 4.38 5.75
N GLY A 62 -1.74 3.14 5.32
CA GLY A 62 -0.45 2.44 5.29
C GLY A 62 0.56 3.12 4.38
N THR A 63 0.14 3.61 3.22
CA THR A 63 1.02 4.37 2.31
C THR A 63 1.40 5.75 2.86
N ALA A 64 0.56 6.34 3.70
CA ALA A 64 0.88 7.57 4.42
C ALA A 64 1.85 7.35 5.60
N THR A 65 1.87 6.15 6.21
CA THR A 65 2.62 5.84 7.44
C THR A 65 4.13 6.14 7.38
N PRO A 66 4.86 5.97 6.28
CA PRO A 66 6.26 6.39 6.18
C PRO A 66 6.47 7.88 6.46
N HIS A 67 5.51 8.74 6.08
CA HIS A 67 5.57 10.17 6.38
C HIS A 67 5.36 10.43 7.88
N LEU A 68 4.44 9.70 8.53
CA LEU A 68 4.28 9.75 9.98
C LEU A 68 5.58 9.34 10.69
N LEU A 69 6.14 8.20 10.31
CA LEU A 69 7.39 7.72 10.89
C LEU A 69 8.50 8.74 10.69
N ARG A 70 8.60 9.34 9.51
CA ARG A 70 9.59 10.39 9.25
C ARG A 70 9.36 11.62 10.13
N GLY A 71 8.11 12.02 10.35
CA GLY A 71 7.76 13.13 11.24
C GLY A 71 8.11 12.85 12.72
N LEU A 72 7.88 11.61 13.17
CA LEU A 72 8.20 11.19 14.54
C LEU A 72 9.71 10.98 14.76
N THR A 73 10.46 10.72 13.71
CA THR A 73 11.92 10.50 13.74
C THR A 73 12.70 11.72 13.27
N LEU A 74 12.14 12.92 13.40
CA LEU A 74 12.84 14.17 13.09
C LEU A 74 14.13 14.26 13.90
N GLY A 75 15.24 14.54 13.18
CA GLY A 75 16.57 14.56 13.79
C GLY A 75 17.28 13.20 13.86
N LEU A 76 16.58 12.08 13.61
CA LEU A 76 17.20 10.77 13.46
C LEU A 76 17.53 10.46 11.99
N PRO A 77 18.49 9.57 11.73
CA PRO A 77 18.77 9.08 10.40
C PRO A 77 17.52 8.49 9.73
N TRP A 78 17.41 8.63 8.41
CA TRP A 78 16.24 8.15 7.61
C TRP A 78 16.01 6.63 7.73
N GLU A 79 17.05 5.88 8.09
CA GLU A 79 17.02 4.43 8.29
C GLU A 79 16.01 4.02 9.37
N TRP A 80 15.82 4.85 10.40
CA TRP A 80 14.85 4.58 11.46
C TRP A 80 13.41 4.56 10.95
N ALA A 81 13.05 5.43 10.02
CA ALA A 81 11.73 5.40 9.40
C ALA A 81 11.53 4.13 8.58
N LEU A 82 12.58 3.68 7.88
CA LEU A 82 12.55 2.45 7.09
C LEU A 82 12.46 1.19 7.96
N LEU A 83 13.22 1.15 9.07
CA LEU A 83 13.15 0.06 10.05
C LEU A 83 11.78 0.03 10.73
N GLY A 84 11.21 1.17 11.08
CA GLY A 84 9.86 1.27 11.64
C GLY A 84 8.81 0.72 10.69
N ALA A 85 8.86 1.07 9.40
CA ALA A 85 7.98 0.52 8.37
C ALA A 85 8.15 -1.00 8.23
N SER A 86 9.40 -1.50 8.27
CA SER A 86 9.68 -2.93 8.20
C SER A 86 9.17 -3.68 9.42
N ALA A 87 9.30 -3.11 10.61
CA ALA A 87 8.77 -3.68 11.85
C ALA A 87 7.24 -3.77 11.82
N LEU A 88 6.55 -2.72 11.35
CA LEU A 88 5.09 -2.75 11.16
C LEU A 88 4.68 -3.83 10.16
N ALA A 89 5.41 -4.00 9.06
CA ALA A 89 5.15 -5.04 8.07
C ALA A 89 5.38 -6.45 8.64
N MET A 90 6.39 -6.65 9.47
CA MET A 90 6.61 -7.93 10.19
C MET A 90 5.48 -8.23 11.17
N THR A 91 5.05 -7.23 11.94
CA THR A 91 3.92 -7.36 12.86
C THR A 91 2.64 -7.73 12.12
N GLY A 92 2.34 -7.03 11.02
CA GLY A 92 1.21 -7.35 10.17
C GLY A 92 1.27 -8.79 9.62
N SER A 93 2.44 -9.22 9.15
CA SER A 93 2.64 -10.60 8.68
C SER A 93 2.40 -11.64 9.77
N ALA A 94 2.88 -11.38 10.99
CA ALA A 94 2.68 -12.27 12.12
C ALA A 94 1.20 -12.36 12.54
N LEU A 95 0.48 -11.23 12.49
CA LEU A 95 -0.97 -11.19 12.77
C LEU A 95 -1.74 -11.99 11.72
N VAL A 96 -1.47 -11.79 10.43
CA VAL A 96 -2.12 -12.53 9.33
C VAL A 96 -1.84 -14.03 9.46
N TRP A 97 -0.59 -14.40 9.76
CA TRP A 97 -0.23 -15.81 9.96
C TRP A 97 -0.98 -16.44 11.12
N ARG A 98 -1.18 -15.71 12.23
CA ARG A 98 -1.97 -16.19 13.37
C ARG A 98 -3.46 -16.30 13.08
N LEU A 99 -4.01 -15.40 12.26
CA LEU A 99 -5.41 -15.43 11.87
C LEU A 99 -5.73 -16.61 10.95
N GLY A 100 -4.77 -17.02 10.14
CA GLY A 100 -4.95 -18.10 9.16
C GLY A 100 -5.97 -17.78 8.08
N ASP A 101 -6.32 -18.80 7.32
CA ASP A 101 -7.31 -18.71 6.25
C ASP A 101 -8.72 -18.57 6.84
N GLY A 102 -9.55 -17.72 6.24
CA GLY A 102 -10.93 -17.54 6.70
C GLY A 102 -11.77 -18.80 6.47
N PRO A 103 -12.84 -19.00 7.28
CA PRO A 103 -13.65 -20.23 7.23
C PRO A 103 -14.40 -20.43 5.91
N HIS A 104 -14.54 -19.37 5.11
CA HIS A 104 -15.25 -19.41 3.82
C HIS A 104 -14.27 -19.27 2.63
N LEU A 105 -13.00 -19.61 2.83
CA LEU A 105 -12.05 -19.58 1.72
C LEU A 105 -12.41 -20.68 0.72
N PRO A 106 -12.68 -20.35 -0.56
CA PRO A 106 -12.98 -21.36 -1.55
C PRO A 106 -11.76 -22.27 -1.74
N PRO A 107 -11.98 -23.57 -1.98
CA PRO A 107 -10.90 -24.51 -2.23
C PRO A 107 -10.04 -24.03 -3.40
N THR A 108 -8.75 -24.26 -3.31
CA THR A 108 -7.78 -23.83 -4.33
C THR A 108 -8.12 -24.52 -5.66
N ALA A 109 -8.53 -23.78 -6.65
CA ALA A 109 -8.77 -24.30 -8.00
C ALA A 109 -7.41 -24.57 -8.67
N GLY A 110 -6.91 -25.80 -8.56
CA GLY A 110 -5.80 -26.32 -9.36
C GLY A 110 -4.49 -25.51 -9.43
N PRO A 111 -3.52 -25.95 -10.19
CA PRO A 111 -2.28 -25.22 -10.38
C PRO A 111 -2.50 -23.89 -11.13
N ILE A 112 -1.82 -22.83 -10.69
CA ILE A 112 -1.88 -21.52 -11.33
C ILE A 112 -1.36 -21.65 -12.77
N ALA A 113 -2.24 -21.58 -13.75
CA ALA A 113 -1.88 -21.55 -15.15
C ALA A 113 -1.55 -20.09 -15.54
N LEU A 114 -0.27 -19.75 -15.61
CA LEU A 114 0.20 -18.46 -16.14
C LEU A 114 -0.42 -18.13 -17.51
N ARG A 115 -0.69 -19.17 -18.30
CA ARG A 115 -1.36 -19.08 -19.59
C ARG A 115 -2.78 -18.51 -19.47
N GLY A 116 -3.53 -18.86 -18.42
CA GLY A 116 -4.88 -18.32 -18.17
C GLY A 116 -4.87 -16.80 -17.92
N GLY A 117 -3.84 -16.29 -17.25
CA GLY A 117 -3.66 -14.84 -17.07
C GLY A 117 -3.42 -14.09 -18.38
N LEU A 118 -2.64 -14.67 -19.30
CA LEU A 118 -2.43 -14.09 -20.63
C LEU A 118 -3.68 -14.18 -21.52
N GLU A 119 -4.46 -15.24 -21.38
CA GLU A 119 -5.71 -15.42 -22.10
C GLU A 119 -6.78 -14.39 -21.67
N ALA A 120 -6.79 -13.99 -20.41
CA ALA A 120 -7.67 -12.93 -19.90
C ALA A 120 -7.46 -11.59 -20.66
N LEU A 121 -6.24 -11.30 -21.10
CA LEU A 121 -5.95 -10.11 -21.91
C LEU A 121 -6.61 -10.11 -23.29
N ARG A 122 -7.13 -11.25 -23.76
CA ARG A 122 -7.89 -11.35 -25.01
C ARG A 122 -9.34 -10.91 -24.84
N ILE A 123 -9.84 -10.84 -23.62
CA ILE A 123 -11.21 -10.42 -23.30
C ILE A 123 -11.28 -8.89 -23.33
N PRO A 124 -12.10 -8.27 -24.22
CA PRO A 124 -12.17 -6.81 -24.35
C PRO A 124 -12.55 -6.11 -23.04
N GLY A 125 -13.53 -6.62 -22.31
CA GLY A 125 -13.95 -6.07 -21.00
C GLY A 125 -12.84 -6.12 -19.96
N PHE A 126 -12.03 -7.19 -19.92
CA PHE A 126 -10.89 -7.29 -19.03
C PHE A 126 -9.81 -6.25 -19.38
N ARG A 127 -9.53 -6.02 -20.66
CA ARG A 127 -8.57 -4.99 -21.08
C ARG A 127 -9.03 -3.59 -20.70
N ALA A 128 -10.31 -3.29 -20.89
CA ALA A 128 -10.87 -1.99 -20.50
C ALA A 128 -10.76 -1.76 -18.99
N ALA A 129 -11.13 -2.76 -18.18
CA ALA A 129 -11.01 -2.71 -16.72
C ALA A 129 -9.54 -2.59 -16.28
N ALA A 130 -8.63 -3.36 -16.88
CA ALA A 130 -7.21 -3.29 -16.58
C ALA A 130 -6.62 -1.93 -16.96
N GLY A 131 -6.97 -1.37 -18.12
CA GLY A 131 -6.55 -0.04 -18.54
C GLY A 131 -7.01 1.05 -17.59
N GLY A 132 -8.28 1.02 -17.18
CA GLY A 132 -8.82 1.93 -16.17
C GLY A 132 -8.11 1.81 -14.83
N TYR A 133 -7.84 0.57 -14.38
CA TYR A 133 -7.10 0.32 -13.16
C TYR A 133 -5.67 0.86 -13.21
N PHE A 134 -4.94 0.63 -14.32
CA PHE A 134 -3.58 1.16 -14.46
C PHE A 134 -3.56 2.68 -14.48
N GLY A 135 -4.51 3.33 -15.17
CA GLY A 135 -4.64 4.80 -15.17
C GLY A 135 -4.89 5.33 -13.76
N HIS A 136 -5.82 4.73 -13.03
CA HIS A 136 -6.10 5.09 -11.63
C HIS A 136 -4.89 4.89 -10.71
N MET A 137 -4.18 3.77 -10.86
CA MET A 137 -2.95 3.53 -10.07
C MET A 137 -1.87 4.57 -10.39
N TRP A 138 -1.70 4.94 -11.65
CA TRP A 138 -0.75 5.99 -12.04
C TRP A 138 -1.08 7.33 -11.35
N GLU A 139 -2.34 7.75 -11.42
CA GLU A 139 -2.81 8.96 -10.75
C GLU A 139 -2.58 8.91 -9.23
N LEU A 140 -2.94 7.81 -8.60
CA LEU A 140 -2.81 7.60 -7.16
C LEU A 140 -1.35 7.72 -6.70
N TYR A 141 -0.44 7.02 -7.37
CA TYR A 141 0.99 7.09 -7.04
C TYR A 141 1.60 8.46 -7.34
N ALA A 142 1.15 9.14 -8.40
CA ALA A 142 1.58 10.50 -8.70
C ALA A 142 1.18 11.47 -7.57
N ILE A 143 -0.06 11.40 -7.09
CA ILE A 143 -0.53 12.20 -5.95
C ILE A 143 0.30 11.92 -4.70
N TRP A 144 0.51 10.67 -4.34
CA TRP A 144 1.28 10.29 -3.16
C TRP A 144 2.73 10.79 -3.21
N MET A 145 3.32 10.84 -4.40
CA MET A 145 4.67 11.37 -4.59
C MET A 145 4.71 12.91 -4.55
N LEU A 146 3.69 13.57 -5.11
CA LEU A 146 3.66 15.03 -5.24
C LEU A 146 3.24 15.72 -3.95
N VAL A 147 2.32 15.15 -3.16
CA VAL A 147 1.81 15.77 -1.93
C VAL A 147 2.93 16.19 -0.97
N PRO A 148 3.91 15.35 -0.61
CA PRO A 148 5.00 15.76 0.28
C PRO A 148 5.83 16.93 -0.28
N LEU A 149 6.05 16.92 -1.61
CA LEU A 149 6.82 17.98 -2.28
C LEU A 149 6.07 19.31 -2.28
N LEU A 150 4.76 19.27 -2.56
CA LEU A 150 3.90 20.47 -2.53
C LEU A 150 3.80 21.05 -1.13
N VAL A 151 3.61 20.20 -0.12
CA VAL A 151 3.57 20.63 1.29
C VAL A 151 4.88 21.28 1.69
N ALA A 152 6.01 20.67 1.38
CA ALA A 152 7.33 21.21 1.69
C ALA A 152 7.55 22.58 1.01
N ARG A 153 7.15 22.69 -0.27
CA ARG A 153 7.23 23.95 -1.04
C ARG A 153 6.39 25.05 -0.40
N GLU A 154 5.13 24.78 -0.05
CA GLU A 154 4.26 25.79 0.54
C GLU A 154 4.71 26.20 1.94
N LEU A 155 5.21 25.28 2.74
CA LEU A 155 5.81 25.63 4.04
C LEU A 155 7.03 26.54 3.88
N THR A 156 7.89 26.29 2.88
CA THR A 156 9.00 27.21 2.57
C THR A 156 8.50 28.60 2.19
N ARG A 157 7.45 28.66 1.38
CA ARG A 157 6.84 29.92 0.91
C ARG A 157 6.22 30.73 2.05
N LEU A 158 5.69 30.05 3.07
CA LEU A 158 4.99 30.67 4.20
C LEU A 158 5.91 30.88 5.43
N ASP A 159 7.22 30.73 5.27
CA ASP A 159 8.20 30.71 6.36
C ASP A 159 7.82 29.75 7.50
N GLY A 160 7.07 28.69 7.14
CA GLY A 160 6.63 27.64 8.06
C GLY A 160 7.74 26.67 8.44
N GLY A 161 7.56 26.00 9.59
CA GLY A 161 8.51 25.02 10.09
C GLY A 161 8.55 23.77 9.18
N GLN A 162 9.67 23.54 8.49
CA GLN A 162 9.88 22.39 7.60
C GLN A 162 9.68 21.02 8.30
N GLY A 163 9.86 20.98 9.63
CA GLY A 163 9.61 19.79 10.43
C GLY A 163 8.14 19.30 10.39
N LEU A 164 7.18 20.17 10.02
CA LEU A 164 5.77 19.80 9.90
C LEU A 164 5.44 19.11 8.56
N ALA A 165 6.29 19.25 7.55
CA ALA A 165 6.01 18.72 6.21
C ALA A 165 5.64 17.22 6.19
N PRO A 166 6.36 16.32 6.87
CA PRO A 166 6.00 14.91 6.89
C PRO A 166 4.65 14.64 7.56
N LEU A 167 4.35 15.33 8.67
CA LEU A 167 3.09 15.14 9.38
C LEU A 167 1.90 15.64 8.58
N LEU A 168 2.03 16.78 7.89
CA LEU A 168 0.99 17.29 7.00
C LEU A 168 0.79 16.38 5.79
N ALA A 169 1.86 15.85 5.20
CA ALA A 169 1.75 14.87 4.12
C ALA A 169 1.02 13.60 4.59
N TRP A 170 1.33 13.10 5.79
CA TRP A 170 0.61 12.00 6.40
C TRP A 170 -0.88 12.28 6.56
N LEU A 171 -1.25 13.44 7.09
CA LEU A 171 -2.66 13.82 7.27
C LEU A 171 -3.40 13.92 5.93
N ILE A 172 -2.81 14.59 4.94
CA ILE A 172 -3.42 14.80 3.63
C ILE A 172 -3.65 13.48 2.90
N ILE A 173 -2.67 12.58 2.91
CA ILE A 173 -2.80 11.26 2.29
C ILE A 173 -3.72 10.38 3.12
N GLY A 174 -3.54 10.37 4.45
CA GLY A 174 -4.26 9.50 5.37
C GLY A 174 -5.76 9.76 5.44
N ILE A 175 -6.22 11.00 5.19
CA ILE A 175 -7.64 11.34 5.16
C ILE A 175 -8.40 10.57 4.07
N GLY A 176 -7.70 10.05 3.08
CA GLY A 176 -8.26 9.16 2.06
C GLY A 176 -8.92 7.90 2.63
N LEU A 177 -8.47 7.43 3.83
CA LEU A 177 -9.16 6.38 4.58
C LEU A 177 -10.64 6.71 4.81
N VAL A 178 -10.93 7.94 5.23
CA VAL A 178 -12.30 8.39 5.49
C VAL A 178 -13.12 8.36 4.21
N GLY A 179 -12.54 8.85 3.10
CA GLY A 179 -13.18 8.79 1.78
C GLY A 179 -13.52 7.36 1.35
N CYS A 180 -12.58 6.42 1.51
CA CYS A 180 -12.79 5.00 1.18
C CYS A 180 -13.94 4.39 2.01
N VAL A 181 -13.97 4.65 3.32
CA VAL A 181 -15.01 4.09 4.21
C VAL A 181 -16.38 4.68 3.91
N ILE A 182 -16.47 6.00 3.69
CA ILE A 182 -17.72 6.67 3.32
C ILE A 182 -18.20 6.18 1.96
N GLY A 183 -17.33 6.16 0.94
CA GLY A 183 -17.65 5.66 -0.40
C GLY A 183 -18.14 4.22 -0.39
N GLY A 184 -17.49 3.34 0.40
CA GLY A 184 -17.92 1.96 0.56
C GLY A 184 -19.25 1.79 1.31
N ARG A 185 -19.69 2.77 2.08
CA ARG A 185 -21.04 2.77 2.71
C ARG A 185 -22.10 3.24 1.71
N ILE A 186 -21.82 4.30 0.96
CA ILE A 186 -22.77 4.85 -0.03
C ILE A 186 -23.00 3.87 -1.19
N SER A 187 -21.98 3.14 -1.61
CA SER A 187 -22.10 2.18 -2.73
C SER A 187 -22.88 0.90 -2.40
N ARG A 188 -23.43 0.78 -1.18
CA ARG A 188 -24.28 -0.35 -0.75
C ARG A 188 -25.75 -0.17 -1.08
N ASP A 189 -26.17 1.03 -1.36
CA ASP A 189 -27.55 1.41 -1.72
C ASP A 189 -27.69 1.50 -3.26
#